data_b2f2266baa527efa277fe199c97cbc47
#
_entry.id   b2f2266baa527efa277fe199c97cbc47
#
_cell.length_a   1.000
_cell.length_b   1.000
_cell.length_c   1.000
_cell.angle_alpha   90.00
_cell.angle_beta   90.00
_cell.angle_gamma   90.00
#
_symmetry.space_group_name_H-M   'P 1'
#
loop_
_entity.id
_entity.type
_entity.pdbx_description
1 polymer ?
#
loop_
_entity_poly.entity_id
_entity_poly.type
_entity_poly.pdbx_seq_one_letter_code
_entity_poly.pdbx_strand_id
1 'polypeptide(L)'
;MLAINTAFMTTNLASKTDNKIVLRELDSSCKHSENVLKTIDEMCQEAQIDILDEKVVAVVTGPGSFTGLRIGVSIAKALGCANKNLKFISMSSLDFMAYIVSKNNLCQGEFVCALNALSNLFFVSTYDKDGTKTQNEKMIEKSAFEEIKSPIFVLDGDLKSDSDHTISMTSKDLLEYALKLENAGLFTSEKDLLPVYLRASQAEDNLSKKDKKV
;
A
#
# COMPACT_ATOMS: atom_id res chain seq x y z
N MET A 1 -7.15 -7.34 14.54
CA MET A 1 -6.78 -6.95 13.15
C MET A 1 -5.33 -6.54 13.11
N LEU A 2 -4.55 -7.08 12.22
CA LEU A 2 -3.21 -6.63 11.88
C LEU A 2 -3.22 -5.97 10.49
N ALA A 3 -2.72 -4.74 10.36
CA ALA A 3 -2.59 -4.04 9.08
C ALA A 3 -1.11 -3.79 8.76
N ILE A 4 -0.71 -4.08 7.51
CA ILE A 4 0.68 -4.11 7.05
C ILE A 4 0.81 -3.27 5.78
N ASN A 5 1.70 -2.29 5.79
CA ASN A 5 2.15 -1.57 4.60
C ASN A 5 3.68 -1.56 4.55
N THR A 6 4.23 -2.32 3.63
CA THR A 6 5.67 -2.39 3.33
C THR A 6 5.99 -1.88 1.92
N ALA A 7 5.00 -1.27 1.24
CA ALA A 7 5.09 -0.87 -0.16
C ALA A 7 6.00 0.34 -0.41
N PHE A 8 6.29 1.16 0.61
CA PHE A 8 6.95 2.46 0.47
C PHE A 8 8.23 2.58 1.32
N MET A 9 8.82 3.79 1.34
CA MET A 9 10.04 4.08 2.12
C MET A 9 9.81 3.86 3.62
N THR A 10 8.68 4.29 4.14
CA THR A 10 8.25 4.00 5.50
C THR A 10 7.38 2.76 5.53
N THR A 11 7.70 1.81 6.39
CA THR A 11 6.82 0.67 6.71
C THR A 11 5.86 1.11 7.79
N ASN A 12 4.56 0.96 7.53
CA ASN A 12 3.52 1.24 8.52
C ASN A 12 2.91 -0.09 8.99
N LEU A 13 2.82 -0.27 10.29
CA LEU A 13 2.21 -1.42 10.93
C LEU A 13 1.19 -0.95 11.96
N ALA A 14 0.05 -1.61 12.00
CA ALA A 14 -0.97 -1.33 13.00
C ALA A 14 -1.62 -2.63 13.48
N SER A 15 -1.76 -2.77 14.78
CA SER A 15 -2.54 -3.85 15.40
C SER A 15 -3.68 -3.26 16.21
N LYS A 16 -4.86 -3.84 16.08
CA LYS A 16 -6.05 -3.47 16.86
C LYS A 16 -6.70 -4.71 17.45
N THR A 17 -6.78 -4.73 18.76
CA THR A 17 -7.59 -5.67 19.55
C THR A 17 -8.83 -4.96 20.11
N ASP A 18 -9.67 -5.67 20.86
CA ASP A 18 -10.82 -5.05 21.53
C ASP A 18 -10.40 -3.99 22.54
N ASN A 19 -9.22 -4.14 23.15
CA ASN A 19 -8.76 -3.32 24.27
C ASN A 19 -7.59 -2.40 23.94
N LYS A 20 -6.88 -2.61 22.82
CA LYS A 20 -5.64 -1.87 22.51
C LYS A 20 -5.42 -1.65 21.04
N ILE A 21 -4.83 -0.50 20.72
CA ILE A 21 -4.28 -0.17 19.40
C ILE A 21 -2.78 0.04 19.57
N VAL A 22 -1.99 -0.63 18.75
CA VAL A 22 -0.54 -0.50 18.68
C VAL A 22 -0.16 -0.08 17.27
N LEU A 23 0.60 1.00 17.14
CA LEU A 23 1.03 1.58 15.87
C LEU A 23 2.56 1.61 15.82
N ARG A 24 3.15 1.27 14.68
CA ARG A 24 4.60 1.33 14.44
C ARG A 24 4.89 1.85 13.05
N GLU A 25 5.88 2.70 12.97
CA GLU A 25 6.45 3.21 11.73
C GLU A 25 7.94 2.92 11.72
N LEU A 26 8.41 2.23 10.66
CA LEU A 26 9.81 1.88 10.47
C LEU A 26 10.32 2.61 9.24
N ASP A 27 11.44 3.29 9.37
CA ASP A 27 12.08 3.97 8.24
C ASP A 27 12.79 2.97 7.31
N SER A 28 13.35 3.48 6.22
CA SER A 28 14.01 2.66 5.20
C SER A 28 15.26 1.91 5.68
N SER A 29 15.87 2.32 6.77
CA SER A 29 17.04 1.64 7.35
C SER A 29 16.65 0.29 7.98
N CYS A 30 15.38 0.13 8.34
CA CYS A 30 14.81 -1.06 8.99
C CYS A 30 14.10 -2.03 8.02
N LYS A 31 14.30 -1.91 6.70
CA LYS A 31 13.53 -2.63 5.66
C LYS A 31 13.80 -4.12 5.51
N HIS A 32 14.56 -4.74 6.35
CA HIS A 32 14.74 -6.18 6.28
C HIS A 32 13.48 -6.89 6.80
N SER A 33 13.05 -7.94 6.11
CA SER A 33 11.87 -8.74 6.49
C SER A 33 11.92 -9.20 7.96
N GLU A 34 13.10 -9.45 8.48
CA GLU A 34 13.35 -9.80 9.88
C GLU A 34 12.90 -8.71 10.85
N ASN A 35 13.17 -7.45 10.53
CA ASN A 35 12.75 -6.32 11.39
C ASN A 35 11.24 -6.16 11.39
N VAL A 36 10.57 -6.37 10.25
CA VAL A 36 9.12 -6.30 10.16
C VAL A 36 8.47 -7.38 11.03
N LEU A 37 8.93 -8.63 10.92
CA LEU A 37 8.42 -9.74 11.73
C LEU A 37 8.67 -9.54 13.23
N LYS A 38 9.88 -9.10 13.59
CA LYS A 38 10.24 -8.78 14.99
C LYS A 38 9.32 -7.68 15.54
N THR A 39 9.09 -6.63 14.77
CA THR A 39 8.20 -5.54 15.19
C THR A 39 6.76 -6.01 15.36
N ILE A 40 6.26 -6.88 14.46
CA ILE A 40 4.94 -7.47 14.60
C ILE A 40 4.84 -8.32 15.89
N ASP A 41 5.88 -9.12 16.20
CA ASP A 41 5.92 -9.90 17.45
C ASP A 41 5.90 -8.98 18.69
N GLU A 42 6.73 -7.93 18.71
CA GLU A 42 6.72 -6.91 19.76
C GLU A 42 5.34 -6.24 19.92
N MET A 43 4.66 -5.94 18.80
CA MET A 43 3.31 -5.36 18.82
C MET A 43 2.28 -6.33 19.40
N CYS A 44 2.38 -7.62 19.07
CA CYS A 44 1.50 -8.66 19.62
C CYS A 44 1.71 -8.82 21.13
N GLN A 45 2.97 -8.86 21.60
CA GLN A 45 3.31 -8.89 23.02
C GLN A 45 2.74 -7.66 23.75
N GLU A 46 2.92 -6.47 23.19
CA GLU A 46 2.36 -5.24 23.74
C GLU A 46 0.84 -5.25 23.76
N ALA A 47 0.19 -5.80 22.74
CA ALA A 47 -1.26 -5.93 22.65
C ALA A 47 -1.81 -7.10 23.49
N GLN A 48 -0.94 -7.94 24.07
CA GLN A 48 -1.29 -9.14 24.82
C GLN A 48 -2.16 -10.12 24.02
N ILE A 49 -1.80 -10.33 22.75
CA ILE A 49 -2.47 -11.27 21.84
C ILE A 49 -1.43 -12.23 21.24
N ASP A 50 -1.82 -13.48 21.03
CA ASP A 50 -1.06 -14.36 20.12
C ASP A 50 -1.37 -13.94 18.67
N ILE A 51 -0.35 -13.85 17.83
CA ILE A 51 -0.51 -13.50 16.42
C ILE A 51 -1.43 -14.48 15.68
N LEU A 52 -1.50 -15.73 16.14
CA LEU A 52 -2.39 -16.75 15.59
C LEU A 52 -3.86 -16.56 15.99
N ASP A 53 -4.16 -15.71 16.97
CA ASP A 53 -5.52 -15.33 17.34
C ASP A 53 -6.06 -14.15 16.51
N GLU A 54 -5.23 -13.58 15.63
CA GLU A 54 -5.68 -12.53 14.70
C GLU A 54 -6.80 -13.06 13.81
N LYS A 55 -7.84 -12.26 13.64
CA LYS A 55 -9.01 -12.59 12.82
C LYS A 55 -8.94 -12.04 11.41
N VAL A 56 -8.25 -10.90 11.25
CA VAL A 56 -8.14 -10.19 9.98
C VAL A 56 -6.72 -9.69 9.81
N VAL A 57 -6.13 -9.92 8.63
CA VAL A 57 -4.90 -9.27 8.18
C VAL A 57 -5.20 -8.45 6.94
N ALA A 58 -4.95 -7.15 7.04
CA ALA A 58 -5.03 -6.20 5.94
C ALA A 58 -3.61 -5.89 5.44
N VAL A 59 -3.38 -5.96 4.14
CA VAL A 59 -2.05 -5.72 3.57
C VAL A 59 -2.14 -4.88 2.29
N VAL A 60 -1.23 -3.90 2.18
CA VAL A 60 -1.07 -3.13 0.94
C VAL A 60 -0.38 -4.02 -0.10
N THR A 61 -1.09 -4.23 -1.22
CA THR A 61 -0.67 -5.14 -2.30
C THR A 61 -0.07 -4.42 -3.51
N GLY A 62 -0.10 -3.10 -3.55
CA GLY A 62 0.52 -2.31 -4.61
C GLY A 62 -0.41 -1.28 -5.28
N PRO A 63 0.15 -0.56 -6.24
CA PRO A 63 1.55 -0.57 -6.71
C PRO A 63 2.54 -0.01 -5.69
N GLY A 64 3.83 -0.37 -5.83
CA GLY A 64 4.89 0.06 -4.92
C GLY A 64 6.19 -0.71 -5.08
N SER A 65 7.03 -0.68 -4.04
CA SER A 65 8.30 -1.41 -4.00
C SER A 65 8.11 -2.91 -4.18
N PHE A 66 8.72 -3.47 -5.22
CA PHE A 66 8.64 -4.90 -5.55
C PHE A 66 9.03 -5.81 -4.37
N THR A 67 10.13 -5.50 -3.68
CA THR A 67 10.57 -6.23 -2.50
C THR A 67 9.63 -6.03 -1.32
N GLY A 68 9.22 -4.78 -1.09
CA GLY A 68 8.33 -4.44 0.03
C GLY A 68 6.98 -5.16 -0.09
N LEU A 69 6.34 -5.12 -1.26
CA LEU A 69 5.06 -5.79 -1.51
C LEU A 69 5.15 -7.29 -1.23
N ARG A 70 6.24 -7.95 -1.64
CA ARG A 70 6.46 -9.37 -1.37
C ARG A 70 6.60 -9.66 0.11
N ILE A 71 7.29 -8.81 0.87
CA ILE A 71 7.43 -8.98 2.32
C ILE A 71 6.05 -8.98 2.98
N GLY A 72 5.24 -7.93 2.77
CA GLY A 72 3.93 -7.82 3.39
C GLY A 72 2.99 -8.97 3.03
N VAL A 73 2.87 -9.27 1.74
CA VAL A 73 2.01 -10.36 1.25
C VAL A 73 2.50 -11.73 1.75
N SER A 74 3.82 -11.98 1.81
CA SER A 74 4.36 -13.25 2.31
C SER A 74 4.06 -13.43 3.80
N ILE A 75 4.19 -12.37 4.60
CA ILE A 75 3.82 -12.40 6.02
C ILE A 75 2.33 -12.73 6.17
N ALA A 76 1.45 -12.03 5.45
CA ALA A 76 0.02 -12.28 5.51
C ALA A 76 -0.33 -13.73 5.12
N LYS A 77 0.26 -14.26 4.06
CA LYS A 77 0.06 -15.66 3.64
C LYS A 77 0.61 -16.68 4.63
N ALA A 78 1.76 -16.42 5.23
CA ALA A 78 2.31 -17.31 6.26
C ALA A 78 1.38 -17.40 7.46
N LEU A 79 0.78 -16.29 7.89
CA LEU A 79 -0.25 -16.27 8.95
C LEU A 79 -1.50 -17.06 8.53
N GLY A 80 -1.95 -16.96 7.27
CA GLY A 80 -3.06 -17.75 6.74
C GLY A 80 -2.76 -19.25 6.65
N CYS A 81 -1.50 -19.63 6.44
CA CYS A 81 -1.11 -21.04 6.50
C CYS A 81 -1.25 -21.59 7.93
N ALA A 82 -0.93 -20.77 8.95
CA ALA A 82 -1.00 -21.16 10.35
C ALA A 82 -2.43 -21.04 10.93
N ASN A 83 -3.21 -20.04 10.51
CA ASN A 83 -4.59 -19.83 10.95
C ASN A 83 -5.56 -19.88 9.75
N LYS A 84 -6.26 -21.00 9.57
CA LYS A 84 -7.20 -21.20 8.44
C LYS A 84 -8.48 -20.38 8.53
N ASN A 85 -8.78 -19.79 9.67
CA ASN A 85 -9.93 -18.90 9.86
C ASN A 85 -9.60 -17.42 9.60
N LEU A 86 -8.33 -17.10 9.31
CA LEU A 86 -7.85 -15.76 9.05
C LEU A 86 -8.49 -15.20 7.76
N LYS A 87 -9.04 -13.99 7.87
CA LYS A 87 -9.57 -13.25 6.73
C LYS A 87 -8.53 -12.25 6.24
N PHE A 88 -8.51 -12.01 4.94
CA PHE A 88 -7.57 -11.07 4.32
C PHE A 88 -8.29 -9.88 3.70
N ILE A 89 -7.63 -8.73 3.75
CA ILE A 89 -8.00 -7.51 3.03
C ILE A 89 -6.79 -7.08 2.21
N SER A 90 -6.98 -7.05 0.89
CA SER A 90 -6.01 -6.49 -0.05
C SER A 90 -6.29 -5.00 -0.23
N MET A 91 -5.29 -4.15 -0.08
CA MET A 91 -5.41 -2.70 -0.21
C MET A 91 -4.56 -2.20 -1.37
N SER A 92 -5.18 -1.48 -2.32
CA SER A 92 -4.42 -0.73 -3.33
C SER A 92 -3.71 0.46 -2.69
N SER A 93 -2.48 0.71 -3.11
CA SER A 93 -1.70 1.86 -2.68
C SER A 93 -2.35 3.17 -3.08
N LEU A 94 -2.87 3.26 -4.32
CA LEU A 94 -3.51 4.47 -4.84
C LEU A 94 -4.87 4.70 -4.19
N ASP A 95 -5.64 3.65 -3.90
CA ASP A 95 -6.90 3.77 -3.15
C ASP A 95 -6.66 4.22 -1.70
N PHE A 96 -5.58 3.76 -1.09
CA PHE A 96 -5.19 4.22 0.24
C PHE A 96 -4.79 5.71 0.23
N MET A 97 -4.06 6.16 -0.79
CA MET A 97 -3.78 7.60 -0.99
C MET A 97 -5.07 8.40 -1.13
N ALA A 98 -5.99 7.94 -1.98
CA ALA A 98 -7.28 8.60 -2.19
C ALA A 98 -8.12 8.67 -0.92
N TYR A 99 -8.08 7.62 -0.09
CA TYR A 99 -8.70 7.65 1.23
C TYR A 99 -8.14 8.78 2.11
N ILE A 100 -6.81 8.99 2.13
CA ILE A 100 -6.17 10.06 2.90
C ILE A 100 -6.60 11.44 2.37
N VAL A 101 -6.64 11.63 1.05
CA VAL A 101 -7.05 12.88 0.42
C VAL A 101 -8.51 13.22 0.78
N SER A 102 -9.43 12.27 0.59
CA SER A 102 -10.85 12.48 0.85
C SER A 102 -11.16 12.65 2.33
N LYS A 103 -10.59 11.81 3.21
CA LYS A 103 -10.75 11.89 4.67
C LYS A 103 -10.37 13.28 5.22
N ASN A 104 -9.32 13.88 4.68
CA ASN A 104 -8.81 15.17 5.12
C ASN A 104 -9.39 16.36 4.31
N ASN A 105 -10.33 16.11 3.39
CA ASN A 105 -10.94 17.11 2.51
C ASN A 105 -9.90 17.96 1.75
N LEU A 106 -8.80 17.35 1.29
CA LEU A 106 -7.71 18.06 0.64
C LEU A 106 -8.06 18.51 -0.79
N CYS A 107 -9.08 17.92 -1.42
CA CYS A 107 -9.58 18.31 -2.73
C CYS A 107 -11.10 18.33 -2.75
N GLN A 108 -11.69 19.33 -3.44
CA GLN A 108 -13.14 19.49 -3.55
C GLN A 108 -13.71 19.00 -4.90
N GLY A 109 -12.85 18.54 -5.79
CA GLY A 109 -13.21 18.04 -7.12
C GLY A 109 -12.57 16.69 -7.42
N GLU A 110 -12.48 16.37 -8.71
CA GLU A 110 -11.72 15.20 -9.16
C GLU A 110 -10.22 15.43 -8.96
N PHE A 111 -9.51 14.39 -8.54
CA PHE A 111 -8.07 14.41 -8.31
C PHE A 111 -7.41 13.11 -8.77
N VAL A 112 -6.10 13.16 -8.94
CA VAL A 112 -5.26 12.02 -9.31
C VAL A 112 -4.34 11.67 -8.16
N CYS A 113 -4.26 10.39 -7.80
CA CYS A 113 -3.17 9.86 -6.98
C CYS A 113 -2.09 9.29 -7.90
N ALA A 114 -0.84 9.60 -7.62
CA ALA A 114 0.28 9.18 -8.43
C ALA A 114 1.45 8.64 -7.59
N LEU A 115 2.11 7.61 -8.12
CA LEU A 115 3.33 7.01 -7.57
C LEU A 115 4.39 6.88 -8.66
N ASN A 116 5.64 7.11 -8.30
CA ASN A 116 6.77 6.95 -9.20
C ASN A 116 7.01 5.47 -9.52
N ALA A 117 6.89 5.10 -10.79
CA ALA A 117 7.18 3.75 -11.27
C ALA A 117 8.62 3.61 -11.78
N LEU A 118 9.49 4.62 -11.57
CA LEU A 118 10.85 4.74 -12.08
C LEU A 118 10.92 4.83 -13.63
N SER A 119 12.10 5.18 -14.16
CA SER A 119 12.33 5.25 -15.62
C SER A 119 11.33 6.14 -16.39
N ASN A 120 10.94 7.28 -15.81
CA ASN A 120 9.96 8.22 -16.36
C ASN A 120 8.54 7.64 -16.54
N LEU A 121 8.18 6.66 -15.73
CA LEU A 121 6.85 6.07 -15.68
C LEU A 121 6.17 6.37 -14.34
N PHE A 122 4.85 6.51 -14.36
CA PHE A 122 4.04 6.81 -13.20
C PHE A 122 2.84 5.86 -13.13
N PHE A 123 2.55 5.34 -11.93
CA PHE A 123 1.28 4.71 -11.64
C PHE A 123 0.28 5.79 -11.26
N VAL A 124 -0.85 5.82 -11.91
CA VAL A 124 -1.90 6.83 -11.66
C VAL A 124 -3.28 6.20 -11.60
N SER A 125 -4.15 6.81 -10.81
CA SER A 125 -5.58 6.52 -10.78
C SER A 125 -6.32 7.80 -10.43
N THR A 126 -7.54 7.97 -10.94
CA THR A 126 -8.36 9.17 -10.76
C THR A 126 -9.52 8.89 -9.82
N TYR A 127 -9.85 9.85 -8.98
CA TYR A 127 -10.85 9.74 -7.94
C TYR A 127 -11.72 11.00 -7.89
N ASP A 128 -12.97 10.83 -7.47
CA ASP A 128 -13.81 11.96 -7.11
C ASP A 128 -13.45 12.51 -5.69
N LYS A 129 -14.08 13.61 -5.29
CA LYS A 129 -13.84 14.27 -4.00
C LYS A 129 -14.05 13.35 -2.78
N ASP A 130 -14.87 12.31 -2.92
CA ASP A 130 -15.20 11.37 -1.85
C ASP A 130 -14.23 10.16 -1.83
N GLY A 131 -13.24 10.15 -2.73
CA GLY A 131 -12.24 9.09 -2.87
C GLY A 131 -12.77 7.85 -3.60
N THR A 132 -13.87 8.00 -4.36
CA THR A 132 -14.37 6.95 -5.24
C THR A 132 -13.59 6.94 -6.53
N LYS A 133 -13.07 5.78 -6.92
CA LYS A 133 -12.28 5.63 -8.14
C LYS A 133 -13.15 5.89 -9.39
N THR A 134 -12.75 6.87 -10.20
CA THR A 134 -13.41 7.22 -11.47
C THR A 134 -12.67 6.67 -12.67
N GLN A 135 -11.35 6.47 -12.58
CA GLN A 135 -10.55 5.78 -13.59
C GLN A 135 -9.65 4.75 -12.93
N ASN A 136 -9.56 3.57 -13.56
CA ASN A 136 -8.74 2.47 -13.06
C ASN A 136 -7.25 2.81 -13.08
N GLU A 137 -6.51 2.11 -12.24
CA GLU A 137 -5.06 2.19 -12.16
C GLU A 137 -4.42 1.89 -13.51
N LYS A 138 -3.49 2.74 -13.92
CA LYS A 138 -2.70 2.57 -15.14
C LYS A 138 -1.27 3.09 -14.94
N MET A 139 -0.37 2.61 -15.77
CA MET A 139 0.98 3.16 -15.89
C MET A 139 1.02 4.09 -17.08
N ILE A 140 1.57 5.28 -16.90
CA ILE A 140 1.72 6.31 -17.95
C ILE A 140 3.16 6.81 -18.01
N GLU A 141 3.54 7.35 -19.16
CA GLU A 141 4.82 8.02 -19.37
C GLU A 141 4.81 9.46 -18.83
N LYS A 142 6.00 10.01 -18.61
CA LYS A 142 6.19 11.36 -18.08
C LYS A 142 5.46 12.42 -18.91
N SER A 143 5.48 12.33 -20.24
CA SER A 143 4.78 13.26 -21.12
C SER A 143 3.28 13.31 -20.84
N ALA A 144 2.63 12.14 -20.70
CA ALA A 144 1.22 12.05 -20.38
C ALA A 144 0.92 12.47 -18.92
N PHE A 145 1.88 12.28 -18.01
CA PHE A 145 1.76 12.74 -16.64
C PHE A 145 1.77 14.28 -16.55
N GLU A 146 2.63 14.95 -17.31
CA GLU A 146 2.72 16.41 -17.38
C GLU A 146 1.50 17.06 -18.01
N GLU A 147 0.68 16.33 -18.77
CA GLU A 147 -0.57 16.81 -19.37
C GLU A 147 -1.79 16.75 -18.41
N ILE A 148 -1.64 16.14 -17.23
CA ILE A 148 -2.73 16.04 -16.25
C ILE A 148 -3.05 17.43 -15.72
N LYS A 149 -4.34 17.82 -15.78
CA LYS A 149 -4.82 19.15 -15.33
C LYS A 149 -5.47 19.11 -13.96
N SER A 150 -5.94 17.94 -13.54
CA SER A 150 -6.53 17.76 -12.20
C SER A 150 -5.44 17.84 -11.12
N PRO A 151 -5.76 18.25 -9.88
CA PRO A 151 -4.82 18.19 -8.77
C PRO A 151 -4.22 16.80 -8.62
N ILE A 152 -2.88 16.73 -8.50
CA ILE A 152 -2.14 15.47 -8.35
C ILE A 152 -1.65 15.36 -6.92
N PHE A 153 -1.93 14.23 -6.28
CA PHE A 153 -1.44 13.89 -4.95
C PHE A 153 -0.37 12.81 -5.05
N VAL A 154 0.77 13.07 -4.40
CA VAL A 154 1.93 12.19 -4.38
C VAL A 154 2.36 11.92 -2.94
N LEU A 155 3.11 10.84 -2.72
CA LEU A 155 3.69 10.57 -1.42
C LEU A 155 4.91 11.46 -1.15
N ASP A 156 5.07 11.83 0.12
CA ASP A 156 6.25 12.56 0.58
C ASP A 156 7.54 11.80 0.23
N GLY A 157 8.49 12.52 -0.40
CA GLY A 157 9.75 11.96 -0.86
C GLY A 157 9.70 11.15 -2.16
N ASP A 158 8.52 10.93 -2.78
CA ASP A 158 8.39 10.14 -4.02
C ASP A 158 8.59 10.97 -5.29
N LEU A 159 7.90 12.09 -5.41
CA LEU A 159 7.98 13.01 -6.55
C LEU A 159 8.23 14.43 -6.05
N LYS A 160 8.99 15.20 -6.83
CA LYS A 160 9.18 16.64 -6.63
C LYS A 160 8.69 17.36 -7.87
N SER A 161 7.52 17.95 -7.77
CA SER A 161 6.98 18.89 -8.74
C SER A 161 6.39 20.07 -7.97
N ASP A 162 6.56 21.29 -8.47
CA ASP A 162 6.01 22.51 -7.85
C ASP A 162 4.48 22.54 -7.83
N SER A 163 3.83 21.64 -8.58
CA SER A 163 2.37 21.54 -8.74
C SER A 163 1.72 20.40 -7.96
N ASP A 164 2.51 19.50 -7.36
CA ASP A 164 1.98 18.31 -6.72
C ASP A 164 1.69 18.55 -5.23
N HIS A 165 0.55 18.04 -4.78
CA HIS A 165 0.21 18.02 -3.36
C HIS A 165 0.82 16.79 -2.70
N THR A 166 1.67 17.01 -1.72
CA THR A 166 2.32 15.93 -0.98
C THR A 166 1.44 15.45 0.17
N ILE A 167 1.30 14.15 0.30
CA ILE A 167 0.64 13.49 1.43
C ILE A 167 1.60 12.49 2.08
N SER A 168 1.42 12.26 3.38
CA SER A 168 2.10 11.21 4.12
C SER A 168 1.11 10.13 4.54
N MET A 169 1.59 8.89 4.62
CA MET A 169 0.84 7.75 5.13
C MET A 169 1.31 7.42 6.53
N THR A 170 0.39 7.35 7.47
CA THR A 170 0.69 6.95 8.86
C THR A 170 0.12 5.56 9.16
N SER A 171 0.63 4.92 10.20
CA SER A 171 0.08 3.65 10.70
C SER A 171 -1.36 3.82 11.21
N LYS A 172 -1.74 5.02 11.65
CA LYS A 172 -3.11 5.35 12.02
C LYS A 172 -4.03 5.36 10.80
N ASP A 173 -3.61 6.04 9.71
CA ASP A 173 -4.39 6.07 8.46
C ASP A 173 -4.54 4.67 7.87
N LEU A 174 -3.47 3.85 7.94
CA LEU A 174 -3.49 2.45 7.52
C LEU A 174 -4.57 1.65 8.25
N LEU A 175 -4.61 1.77 9.59
CA LEU A 175 -5.60 1.09 10.42
C LEU A 175 -7.02 1.55 10.09
N GLU A 176 -7.25 2.86 10.00
CA GLU A 176 -8.57 3.42 9.72
C GLU A 176 -9.07 2.98 8.34
N TYR A 177 -8.20 2.95 7.33
CA TYR A 177 -8.57 2.47 6.00
C TYR A 177 -8.87 0.97 6.01
N ALA A 178 -8.06 0.15 6.68
CA ALA A 178 -8.30 -1.28 6.83
C ALA A 178 -9.65 -1.57 7.52
N LEU A 179 -9.98 -0.82 8.58
CA LEU A 179 -11.28 -0.93 9.27
C LEU A 179 -12.46 -0.50 8.38
N LYS A 180 -12.29 0.54 7.55
CA LYS A 180 -13.30 0.92 6.56
C LYS A 180 -13.62 -0.21 5.61
N LEU A 181 -12.59 -0.91 5.10
CA LEU A 181 -12.76 -2.03 4.17
C LEU A 181 -13.36 -3.27 4.87
N GLU A 182 -12.94 -3.55 6.12
CA GLU A 182 -13.54 -4.62 6.94
C GLU A 182 -15.04 -4.39 7.15
N ASN A 183 -15.42 -3.18 7.56
CA ASN A 183 -16.82 -2.80 7.80
C ASN A 183 -17.66 -2.87 6.52
N ALA A 184 -17.06 -2.63 5.35
CA ALA A 184 -17.68 -2.80 4.06
C ALA A 184 -17.74 -4.27 3.59
N GLY A 185 -17.16 -5.21 4.33
CA GLY A 185 -17.09 -6.63 3.99
C GLY A 185 -16.18 -6.96 2.80
N LEU A 186 -15.23 -6.10 2.48
CA LEU A 186 -14.33 -6.23 1.33
C LEU A 186 -13.15 -7.16 1.65
N PHE A 187 -13.44 -8.45 1.70
CA PHE A 187 -12.42 -9.47 1.94
C PHE A 187 -11.88 -10.07 0.64
N THR A 188 -10.62 -10.46 0.69
CA THR A 188 -9.87 -11.09 -0.42
C THR A 188 -9.63 -12.56 -0.08
N SER A 189 -9.74 -13.47 -1.05
CA SER A 189 -9.38 -14.86 -0.81
C SER A 189 -7.85 -15.03 -0.70
N GLU A 190 -7.37 -16.04 0.03
CA GLU A 190 -5.93 -16.31 0.18
C GLU A 190 -5.22 -16.47 -1.18
N LYS A 191 -5.87 -17.11 -2.15
CA LYS A 191 -5.32 -17.32 -3.50
C LYS A 191 -5.18 -16.03 -4.30
N ASP A 192 -6.09 -15.07 -4.09
CA ASP A 192 -6.14 -13.79 -4.81
C ASP A 192 -5.31 -12.69 -4.07
N LEU A 193 -4.80 -13.01 -2.87
CA LEU A 193 -3.90 -12.13 -2.14
C LEU A 193 -2.51 -12.17 -2.78
N LEU A 194 -2.30 -11.36 -3.81
CA LEU A 194 -1.08 -11.32 -4.61
C LEU A 194 -0.58 -9.88 -4.70
N PRO A 195 0.76 -9.68 -4.77
CA PRO A 195 1.29 -8.36 -5.12
C PRO A 195 0.82 -7.95 -6.52
N VAL A 196 0.34 -6.72 -6.65
CA VAL A 196 -0.07 -6.14 -7.93
C VAL A 196 1.14 -5.51 -8.60
N TYR A 197 1.63 -6.16 -9.65
CA TYR A 197 2.74 -5.68 -10.47
C TYR A 197 2.17 -5.02 -11.73
N LEU A 198 2.01 -3.69 -11.71
CA LEU A 198 1.66 -2.93 -12.91
C LEU A 198 2.88 -2.74 -13.85
N ARG A 199 4.07 -3.13 -13.42
CA ARG A 199 5.31 -3.12 -14.19
C ARG A 199 6.01 -4.47 -14.04
N ALA A 200 6.65 -4.94 -15.12
CA ALA A 200 7.58 -6.07 -15.08
C ALA A 200 8.76 -5.78 -14.11
N SER A 201 9.35 -6.81 -13.54
CA SER A 201 10.54 -6.61 -12.70
C SER A 201 11.69 -6.01 -13.49
N GLN A 202 12.62 -5.30 -12.82
CA GLN A 202 13.83 -4.78 -13.50
C GLN A 202 14.63 -5.87 -14.22
N ALA A 203 14.58 -7.11 -13.75
CA ALA A 203 15.24 -8.24 -14.38
C ALA A 203 14.56 -8.61 -15.72
N GLU A 204 13.23 -8.62 -15.76
CA GLU A 204 12.45 -8.86 -16.99
C GLU A 204 12.61 -7.71 -17.98
N ASP A 205 12.60 -6.45 -17.52
CA ASP A 205 12.89 -5.27 -18.35
C ASP A 205 14.28 -5.31 -18.97
N ASN A 206 15.29 -5.80 -18.22
CA ASN A 206 16.66 -5.92 -18.70
C ASN A 206 16.82 -7.06 -19.71
N LEU A 207 16.09 -8.16 -19.56
CA LEU A 207 16.05 -9.26 -20.52
C LEU A 207 15.42 -8.82 -21.84
N SER A 208 14.25 -8.18 -21.79
CA SER A 208 13.54 -7.69 -22.98
C SER A 208 14.33 -6.64 -23.78
N LYS A 209 15.23 -5.88 -23.11
CA LYS A 209 16.14 -4.92 -23.76
C LYS A 209 17.35 -5.61 -24.41
N LYS A 210 17.79 -6.78 -23.90
CA LYS A 210 18.85 -7.59 -24.54
C LYS A 210 18.35 -8.27 -25.81
N ASP A 211 17.14 -8.81 -25.80
CA ASP A 211 16.54 -9.52 -26.94
C ASP A 211 16.22 -8.57 -28.12
N LYS A 212 16.05 -7.26 -27.86
CA LYS A 212 15.85 -6.24 -28.91
C LYS A 212 17.16 -5.70 -29.52
N LYS A 213 18.32 -6.16 -29.05
CA LYS A 213 19.65 -5.73 -29.57
C LYS A 213 20.37 -6.81 -30.39
N VAL A 214 19.69 -7.90 -30.74
CA VAL A 214 20.19 -8.98 -31.65
C VAL A 214 19.56 -8.83 -33.01
#